data_054333a8ab26441a6a6c4c578568b997
#
_entry.id   054333a8ab26441a6a6c4c578568b997
#
_cell.length_a   1.000
_cell.length_b   1.000
_cell.length_c   1.000
_cell.angle_alpha   90.00
_cell.angle_beta   90.00
_cell.angle_gamma   90.00
#
_symmetry.space_group_name_H-M   'P 1'
#
loop_
_entity.id
_entity.type
_entity.pdbx_description
1 polymer ?
#
loop_
_entity_poly.entity_id
_entity_poly.type
_entity_poly.pdbx_seq_one_letter_code
_entity_poly.pdbx_strand_id
1 'polypeptide(L)'
;MENDAARDRELGMQRRITRRDFLDGVALAVGGAILSAGAPWLSATQAGHEVSAPEKSSNYYPPALLGMRGNHPGSFEVAHRLRDGTFWETAGKPEDTGEKYDLVVVGGGISGLAAAYFYRQAAGSKARILILENHDDFGGHAKRNEFRVGKRLLLSNGGTQSIDNPSEYSKVAKGLLTELGIQLHEFYRDYDSKLYDHLQTACFFDRETFGTDRLVVGMNALPWKEFLAQAPLPEMAKRDIERVYTEKADYLAGMSPAQKRTELAKISYAEFLSKYCKVSAQALPFFQKFPHDLFAVGIEAVSALSCFENPDDYESFKYAGFDGLGLGEPHDQDPYIFHFPDGNASIARLLVRSLIPGSIPGHTMDDIVTARANYSRLDQAGAPVRLRLNSTVVRARHKGTPDQAQEVEVDYVRGGKLLTVRAGRCILACYNMMIPYLCPELPEKQKAALHYDVKEPFIYTHVALRNWKPFAKLGTQQIVAPGGYHSLSKLDFPVSMGKYEFPHQPEEPMVLFMLRCPCKPGLPRKAQYRAGRWELMATPFATFERNIRD
;
A
#
# COMPACT_ATOMS: atom_id res chain seq x y z
N MET A 1 4.41 -31.61 11.00
CA MET A 1 5.82 -31.25 11.30
C MET A 1 6.57 -30.67 10.11
N GLU A 2 6.54 -31.25 8.89
CA GLU A 2 7.15 -30.62 7.69
C GLU A 2 6.45 -29.32 7.26
N ASN A 3 5.14 -29.24 7.46
CA ASN A 3 4.37 -28.04 7.12
C ASN A 3 4.63 -26.85 8.07
N ASP A 4 5.02 -27.11 9.32
CA ASP A 4 5.30 -26.05 10.30
C ASP A 4 6.68 -25.44 10.06
N ALA A 5 7.68 -26.22 9.66
CA ALA A 5 9.01 -25.70 9.36
C ALA A 5 9.05 -24.84 8.07
N ALA A 6 8.17 -25.10 7.10
CA ALA A 6 8.00 -24.26 5.91
C ALA A 6 7.30 -22.94 6.27
N ARG A 7 6.29 -23.01 7.14
CA ARG A 7 5.56 -21.85 7.64
C ARG A 7 6.45 -20.94 8.50
N ASP A 8 7.28 -21.51 9.35
CA ASP A 8 8.23 -20.78 10.18
C ASP A 8 9.31 -20.10 9.33
N ARG A 9 9.69 -20.70 8.20
CA ARG A 9 10.59 -20.09 7.20
C ARG A 9 9.97 -18.86 6.56
N GLU A 10 8.73 -18.98 6.08
CA GLU A 10 8.00 -17.87 5.46
C GLU A 10 7.76 -16.71 6.43
N LEU A 11 7.63 -17.01 7.72
CA LEU A 11 7.45 -16.03 8.79
C LEU A 11 8.77 -15.48 9.33
N GLY A 12 9.91 -15.88 8.78
CA GLY A 12 11.23 -15.45 9.27
C GLY A 12 11.59 -15.98 10.66
N MET A 13 10.95 -17.07 11.11
CA MET A 13 11.08 -17.63 12.47
C MET A 13 12.19 -18.69 12.61
N GLN A 14 13.15 -18.74 11.71
CA GLN A 14 14.20 -19.78 11.71
C GLN A 14 15.32 -19.56 12.72
N ARG A 15 15.52 -18.34 13.22
CA ARG A 15 16.50 -18.12 14.30
C ARG A 15 15.98 -18.67 15.62
N ARG A 16 16.85 -19.32 16.38
CA ARG A 16 16.54 -19.76 17.74
C ARG A 16 16.06 -18.55 18.54
N ILE A 17 14.75 -18.54 18.82
CA ILE A 17 14.14 -17.57 19.74
C ILE A 17 14.82 -17.80 21.08
N THR A 18 15.47 -16.77 21.61
CA THR A 18 16.04 -16.86 22.95
C THR A 18 14.90 -16.89 23.98
N ARG A 19 15.17 -17.41 25.20
CA ARG A 19 14.16 -17.38 26.28
C ARG A 19 13.63 -15.95 26.53
N ARG A 20 14.46 -14.96 26.31
CA ARG A 20 14.11 -13.55 26.47
C ARG A 20 13.15 -13.09 25.37
N ASP A 21 13.44 -13.41 24.11
CA ASP A 21 12.57 -13.08 22.97
C ASP A 21 11.21 -13.77 23.07
N PHE A 22 11.18 -15.01 23.58
CA PHE A 22 9.95 -15.75 23.87
C PHE A 22 9.14 -15.10 24.99
N LEU A 23 9.80 -14.69 26.08
CA LEU A 23 9.13 -14.06 27.22
C LEU A 23 8.64 -12.66 26.87
N ASP A 24 9.39 -11.88 26.10
CA ASP A 24 8.99 -10.56 25.62
C ASP A 24 7.82 -10.69 24.61
N GLY A 25 7.84 -11.69 23.72
CA GLY A 25 6.75 -11.99 22.80
C GLY A 25 5.49 -12.49 23.51
N VAL A 26 5.66 -13.34 24.54
CA VAL A 26 4.54 -13.83 25.38
C VAL A 26 4.02 -12.71 26.28
N ALA A 27 4.88 -11.86 26.83
CA ALA A 27 4.46 -10.70 27.62
C ALA A 27 3.66 -9.69 26.79
N LEU A 28 4.04 -9.47 25.53
CA LEU A 28 3.28 -8.65 24.57
C LEU A 28 1.97 -9.33 24.14
N ALA A 29 1.99 -10.64 23.90
CA ALA A 29 0.78 -11.40 23.56
C ALA A 29 -0.18 -11.53 24.75
N VAL A 30 0.34 -11.76 25.97
CA VAL A 30 -0.45 -11.81 27.22
C VAL A 30 -0.87 -10.38 27.61
N GLY A 31 0.00 -9.38 27.45
CA GLY A 31 -0.35 -7.97 27.64
C GLY A 31 -1.41 -7.50 26.63
N GLY A 32 -1.29 -7.90 25.37
CA GLY A 32 -2.30 -7.67 24.33
C GLY A 32 -3.60 -8.43 24.59
N ALA A 33 -3.52 -9.68 25.04
CA ALA A 33 -4.70 -10.48 25.42
C ALA A 33 -5.37 -9.99 26.72
N ILE A 34 -4.59 -9.52 27.69
CA ILE A 34 -5.14 -8.92 28.93
C ILE A 34 -5.74 -7.53 28.62
N LEU A 35 -5.15 -6.75 27.70
CA LEU A 35 -5.76 -5.53 27.21
C LEU A 35 -6.98 -5.78 26.32
N SER A 36 -7.06 -6.91 25.62
CA SER A 36 -8.22 -7.32 24.85
C SER A 36 -9.31 -8.00 25.70
N ALA A 37 -8.95 -8.68 26.77
CA ALA A 37 -9.87 -9.27 27.73
C ALA A 37 -10.34 -8.31 28.82
N GLY A 38 -9.63 -7.20 29.01
CA GLY A 38 -9.90 -6.16 30.00
C GLY A 38 -10.08 -4.76 29.42
N ALA A 39 -10.50 -4.63 28.16
CA ALA A 39 -10.82 -3.32 27.60
C ALA A 39 -12.08 -2.76 28.28
N PRO A 40 -11.97 -1.71 29.11
CA PRO A 40 -13.11 -1.18 29.89
C PRO A 40 -14.16 -0.47 29.05
N TRP A 41 -14.07 -0.54 27.72
CA TRP A 41 -15.01 0.10 26.81
C TRP A 41 -16.39 -0.56 26.76
N LEU A 42 -16.55 -1.76 27.33
CA LEU A 42 -17.86 -2.40 27.50
C LEU A 42 -18.52 -2.11 28.86
N SER A 43 -17.84 -1.45 29.80
CA SER A 43 -18.36 -1.20 31.16
C SER A 43 -18.65 0.25 31.49
N ALA A 44 -18.51 1.18 30.54
CA ALA A 44 -18.83 2.58 30.78
C ALA A 44 -20.31 2.87 30.48
N THR A 45 -21.20 2.16 31.13
CA THR A 45 -22.56 2.65 31.40
C THR A 45 -22.49 3.46 32.69
N GLN A 46 -22.04 4.70 32.64
CA GLN A 46 -22.52 5.76 33.53
C GLN A 46 -21.85 7.12 33.20
N ALA A 47 -22.72 8.12 33.13
CA ALA A 47 -22.44 9.57 33.08
C ALA A 47 -21.79 10.11 31.78
N GLY A 48 -22.51 10.97 31.12
CA GLY A 48 -22.18 11.98 30.09
C GLY A 48 -20.74 12.27 29.70
N HIS A 49 -19.95 11.25 29.37
CA HIS A 49 -18.60 11.44 28.83
C HIS A 49 -18.68 11.77 27.35
N GLU A 50 -18.12 12.92 26.96
CA GLU A 50 -17.87 13.24 25.55
C GLU A 50 -17.24 12.05 24.83
N VAL A 51 -17.70 11.78 23.62
CA VAL A 51 -17.08 10.76 22.76
C VAL A 51 -15.61 11.11 22.60
N SER A 52 -14.73 10.17 22.90
CA SER A 52 -13.29 10.38 22.76
C SER A 52 -12.95 10.86 21.35
N ALA A 53 -12.33 12.03 21.25
CA ALA A 53 -11.88 12.66 20.01
C ALA A 53 -10.38 12.95 20.11
N PRO A 54 -9.53 11.92 19.95
CA PRO A 54 -8.09 12.02 20.15
C PRO A 54 -7.45 13.09 19.27
N GLU A 55 -8.01 13.34 18.09
CA GLU A 55 -7.54 14.37 17.16
C GLU A 55 -7.69 15.81 17.68
N LYS A 56 -8.43 16.05 18.75
CA LYS A 56 -8.51 17.36 19.42
C LYS A 56 -7.28 17.67 20.29
N SER A 57 -6.49 16.64 20.62
CA SER A 57 -5.24 16.84 21.38
C SER A 57 -4.20 17.57 20.53
N SER A 58 -3.49 18.53 21.13
CA SER A 58 -2.42 19.29 20.48
C SER A 58 -1.24 18.40 20.03
N ASN A 59 -1.07 17.25 20.66
CA ASN A 59 0.00 16.31 20.37
C ASN A 59 -0.41 15.24 19.33
N TYR A 60 -1.66 15.25 18.88
CA TYR A 60 -2.13 14.29 17.90
C TYR A 60 -1.53 14.55 16.52
N TYR A 61 -0.67 13.63 16.06
CA TYR A 61 -0.01 13.73 14.76
C TYR A 61 0.39 12.36 14.21
N PRO A 62 -0.53 11.64 13.61
CA PRO A 62 -0.32 10.28 13.10
C PRO A 62 0.85 10.08 12.13
N PRO A 63 1.21 11.05 11.26
CA PRO A 63 2.34 10.87 10.34
C PRO A 63 3.69 10.58 11.02
N ALA A 64 3.85 10.98 12.29
CA ALA A 64 5.08 10.73 13.06
C ALA A 64 5.05 9.43 13.88
N LEU A 65 3.95 8.69 13.84
CA LEU A 65 3.84 7.42 14.56
C LEU A 65 4.58 6.31 13.83
N LEU A 66 5.21 5.43 14.59
CA LEU A 66 5.91 4.25 14.11
C LEU A 66 5.06 2.98 14.28
N GLY A 67 5.51 1.88 13.72
CA GLY A 67 4.83 0.57 13.78
C GLY A 67 3.88 0.33 12.62
N MET A 68 2.88 -0.52 12.82
CA MET A 68 1.89 -0.87 11.79
C MET A 68 0.94 0.31 11.55
N ARG A 69 1.06 0.98 10.39
CA ARG A 69 0.28 2.18 10.08
C ARG A 69 -0.95 1.93 9.21
N GLY A 70 -0.94 0.87 8.41
CA GLY A 70 -2.09 0.45 7.62
C GLY A 70 -3.05 -0.48 8.37
N ASN A 71 -2.60 -1.06 9.48
CA ASN A 71 -3.27 -2.12 10.23
C ASN A 71 -2.99 -1.95 11.74
N HIS A 72 -3.25 -0.75 12.26
CA HIS A 72 -3.05 -0.43 13.67
C HIS A 72 -4.28 -0.78 14.51
N PRO A 73 -4.14 -0.96 15.85
CA PRO A 73 -5.29 -1.16 16.74
C PRO A 73 -6.34 -0.06 16.57
N GLY A 74 -7.60 -0.45 16.52
CA GLY A 74 -8.75 0.43 16.28
C GLY A 74 -9.17 0.53 14.81
N SER A 75 -8.31 0.13 13.86
CA SER A 75 -8.60 0.26 12.43
C SER A 75 -9.35 -0.93 11.81
N PHE A 76 -9.40 -2.09 12.47
CA PHE A 76 -9.95 -3.31 11.88
C PHE A 76 -10.94 -4.10 12.76
N GLU A 77 -10.89 -3.97 14.08
CA GLU A 77 -11.63 -4.82 15.01
C GLU A 77 -13.14 -4.72 14.81
N VAL A 78 -13.68 -3.49 14.66
CA VAL A 78 -15.12 -3.27 14.44
C VAL A 78 -15.53 -3.83 13.08
N ALA A 79 -14.76 -3.55 12.03
CA ALA A 79 -15.03 -4.02 10.68
C ALA A 79 -14.97 -5.56 10.58
N HIS A 80 -14.01 -6.20 11.29
CA HIS A 80 -13.92 -7.65 11.31
C HIS A 80 -15.09 -8.29 12.06
N ARG A 81 -15.50 -7.75 13.21
CA ARG A 81 -16.69 -8.23 13.92
C ARG A 81 -17.97 -8.08 13.08
N LEU A 82 -18.06 -7.00 12.29
CA LEU A 82 -19.16 -6.81 11.35
C LEU A 82 -19.15 -7.88 10.25
N ARG A 83 -17.99 -8.12 9.62
CA ARG A 83 -17.78 -9.18 8.62
C ARG A 83 -18.14 -10.57 9.17
N ASP A 84 -17.72 -10.85 10.40
CA ASP A 84 -17.87 -12.16 11.05
C ASP A 84 -19.29 -12.35 11.66
N GLY A 85 -20.17 -11.36 11.50
CA GLY A 85 -21.57 -11.42 11.95
C GLY A 85 -21.79 -11.16 13.46
N THR A 86 -20.71 -11.02 14.24
CA THR A 86 -20.78 -10.92 15.72
C THR A 86 -20.99 -9.49 16.23
N PHE A 87 -20.88 -8.48 15.36
CA PHE A 87 -20.99 -7.08 15.77
C PHE A 87 -22.39 -6.76 16.35
N TRP A 88 -23.45 -7.12 15.62
CA TRP A 88 -24.84 -6.79 15.99
C TRP A 88 -25.38 -7.60 17.15
N GLU A 89 -24.75 -8.71 17.53
CA GLU A 89 -25.12 -9.50 18.71
C GLU A 89 -24.94 -8.73 20.02
N THR A 90 -23.96 -7.84 20.06
CA THR A 90 -23.56 -7.09 21.26
C THR A 90 -23.69 -5.57 21.11
N ALA A 91 -23.87 -5.06 19.89
CA ALA A 91 -24.07 -3.65 19.63
C ALA A 91 -25.49 -3.25 20.11
N GLY A 92 -25.59 -2.28 20.98
CA GLY A 92 -26.87 -1.70 21.39
C GLY A 92 -27.58 -0.95 20.26
N LYS A 93 -28.62 -0.19 20.60
CA LYS A 93 -29.25 0.73 19.64
C LYS A 93 -28.31 1.90 19.38
N PRO A 94 -28.15 2.34 18.09
CA PRO A 94 -27.42 3.55 17.79
C PRO A 94 -28.01 4.79 18.50
N GLU A 95 -27.15 5.63 19.03
CA GLU A 95 -27.50 6.94 19.58
C GLU A 95 -27.62 7.94 18.43
N ASP A 96 -28.77 8.57 18.27
CA ASP A 96 -28.99 9.63 17.27
C ASP A 96 -28.24 10.89 17.69
N THR A 97 -27.25 11.30 16.89
CA THR A 97 -26.47 12.52 17.14
C THR A 97 -27.26 13.79 16.88
N GLY A 98 -28.41 13.72 16.22
CA GLY A 98 -29.17 14.87 15.71
C GLY A 98 -28.50 15.59 14.54
N GLU A 99 -27.31 15.17 14.11
CA GLU A 99 -26.59 15.78 12.99
C GLU A 99 -27.22 15.39 11.64
N LYS A 100 -27.40 16.39 10.78
CA LYS A 100 -27.89 16.21 9.41
C LYS A 100 -26.92 16.83 8.41
N TYR A 101 -26.71 16.12 7.30
CA TYR A 101 -25.80 16.53 6.22
C TYR A 101 -26.50 16.41 4.87
N ASP A 102 -25.98 17.12 3.86
CA ASP A 102 -26.40 16.93 2.46
C ASP A 102 -25.75 15.65 1.91
N LEU A 103 -24.51 15.37 2.36
CA LEU A 103 -23.72 14.21 1.97
C LEU A 103 -22.97 13.64 3.17
N VAL A 104 -23.00 12.30 3.32
CA VAL A 104 -22.02 11.54 4.10
C VAL A 104 -21.14 10.75 3.14
N VAL A 105 -19.82 10.83 3.32
CA VAL A 105 -18.83 10.03 2.60
C VAL A 105 -18.20 9.04 3.57
N VAL A 106 -18.20 7.77 3.21
CA VAL A 106 -17.60 6.69 3.97
C VAL A 106 -16.22 6.37 3.40
N GLY A 107 -15.19 6.79 4.10
CA GLY A 107 -13.78 6.68 3.72
C GLY A 107 -13.14 8.02 3.40
N GLY A 108 -12.05 8.35 4.09
CA GLY A 108 -11.26 9.57 3.94
C GLY A 108 -10.01 9.39 3.06
N GLY A 109 -10.00 8.38 2.18
CA GLY A 109 -8.99 8.22 1.13
C GLY A 109 -9.16 9.23 -0.01
N ILE A 110 -8.23 9.26 -0.97
CA ILE A 110 -8.28 10.19 -2.12
C ILE A 110 -9.64 10.13 -2.81
N SER A 111 -10.21 8.94 -3.04
CA SER A 111 -11.53 8.78 -3.68
C SER A 111 -12.64 9.47 -2.90
N GLY A 112 -12.69 9.29 -1.57
CA GLY A 112 -13.71 9.92 -0.73
C GLY A 112 -13.52 11.43 -0.61
N LEU A 113 -12.28 11.89 -0.48
CA LEU A 113 -11.93 13.31 -0.44
C LEU A 113 -12.29 13.99 -1.78
N ALA A 114 -11.97 13.37 -2.92
CA ALA A 114 -12.34 13.86 -4.24
C ALA A 114 -13.86 13.88 -4.45
N ALA A 115 -14.58 12.85 -3.99
CA ALA A 115 -16.04 12.83 -4.05
C ALA A 115 -16.66 13.98 -3.25
N ALA A 116 -16.15 14.26 -2.05
CA ALA A 116 -16.58 15.42 -1.27
C ALA A 116 -16.25 16.75 -1.97
N TYR A 117 -15.09 16.84 -2.60
CA TYR A 117 -14.65 18.00 -3.35
C TYR A 117 -15.58 18.30 -4.53
N PHE A 118 -15.81 17.34 -5.39
CA PHE A 118 -16.72 17.51 -6.54
C PHE A 118 -18.17 17.75 -6.13
N TYR A 119 -18.64 17.09 -5.07
CA TYR A 119 -19.97 17.36 -4.55
C TYR A 119 -20.10 18.80 -4.06
N ARG A 120 -19.11 19.32 -3.34
CA ARG A 120 -19.09 20.70 -2.87
C ARG A 120 -19.07 21.71 -4.02
N GLN A 121 -18.33 21.42 -5.10
CA GLN A 121 -18.35 22.25 -6.30
C GLN A 121 -19.75 22.29 -6.93
N ALA A 122 -20.39 21.15 -7.06
CA ALA A 122 -21.72 21.05 -7.68
C ALA A 122 -22.86 21.62 -6.81
N ALA A 123 -22.82 21.35 -5.49
CA ALA A 123 -23.90 21.76 -4.55
C ALA A 123 -23.68 23.14 -3.90
N GLY A 124 -22.47 23.72 -4.08
CA GLY A 124 -22.10 25.03 -3.54
C GLY A 124 -21.38 24.97 -2.19
N SER A 125 -20.76 26.09 -1.80
CA SER A 125 -19.88 26.19 -0.63
C SER A 125 -20.59 25.98 0.72
N LYS A 126 -21.91 26.09 0.76
CA LYS A 126 -22.72 25.87 1.97
C LYS A 126 -23.12 24.42 2.19
N ALA A 127 -22.87 23.53 1.21
CA ALA A 127 -23.19 22.12 1.33
C ALA A 127 -22.54 21.50 2.60
N ARG A 128 -23.36 20.83 3.39
CA ARG A 128 -22.94 20.18 4.63
C ARG A 128 -22.49 18.77 4.32
N ILE A 129 -21.19 18.50 4.51
CA ILE A 129 -20.57 17.22 4.15
C ILE A 129 -19.87 16.66 5.39
N LEU A 130 -20.13 15.41 5.71
CA LEU A 130 -19.39 14.64 6.70
C LEU A 130 -18.62 13.52 6.01
N ILE A 131 -17.32 13.46 6.24
CA ILE A 131 -16.45 12.35 5.83
C ILE A 131 -16.14 11.53 7.08
N LEU A 132 -16.50 10.24 7.07
CA LEU A 132 -16.23 9.29 8.15
C LEU A 132 -15.03 8.42 7.76
N GLU A 133 -13.94 8.51 8.50
CA GLU A 133 -12.70 7.75 8.27
C GLU A 133 -12.47 6.79 9.43
N ASN A 134 -12.27 5.52 9.08
CA ASN A 134 -12.03 4.45 10.04
C ASN A 134 -10.69 4.57 10.77
N HIS A 135 -9.66 5.05 10.06
CA HIS A 135 -8.31 5.17 10.58
C HIS A 135 -8.11 6.43 11.45
N ASP A 136 -6.96 6.46 12.10
CA ASP A 136 -6.46 7.60 12.87
C ASP A 136 -5.95 8.76 12.00
N ASP A 137 -5.86 8.56 10.68
CA ASP A 137 -5.39 9.55 9.72
C ASP A 137 -6.19 9.45 8.41
N PHE A 138 -6.27 10.57 7.68
CA PHE A 138 -6.88 10.63 6.35
C PHE A 138 -5.87 10.19 5.26
N GLY A 139 -6.36 10.06 4.04
CA GLY A 139 -5.57 9.69 2.86
C GLY A 139 -5.75 8.23 2.42
N GLY A 140 -6.31 7.36 3.26
CA GLY A 140 -6.44 5.94 2.94
C GLY A 140 -5.07 5.28 2.75
N HIS A 141 -4.76 4.74 1.57
CA HIS A 141 -3.41 4.26 1.22
C HIS A 141 -2.41 5.40 1.05
N ALA A 142 -2.84 6.59 0.69
CA ALA A 142 -2.00 7.78 0.56
C ALA A 142 -1.68 8.40 1.93
N LYS A 143 -1.07 7.61 2.80
CA LYS A 143 -0.56 8.04 4.10
C LYS A 143 0.85 8.61 3.95
N ARG A 144 1.21 9.46 4.90
CA ARG A 144 2.52 10.08 5.01
C ARG A 144 3.30 9.48 6.18
N ASN A 145 4.57 9.18 5.96
CA ASN A 145 5.52 8.86 7.02
C ASN A 145 6.45 10.05 7.25
N GLU A 146 6.59 10.48 8.50
CA GLU A 146 7.54 11.50 8.92
C GLU A 146 8.52 10.93 9.93
N PHE A 147 9.81 11.05 9.63
CA PHE A 147 10.87 10.67 10.54
C PHE A 147 11.71 11.90 10.89
N ARG A 148 12.23 11.94 12.12
CA ARG A 148 13.19 12.94 12.54
C ARG A 148 14.45 12.27 13.06
N VAL A 149 15.55 12.50 12.34
CA VAL A 149 16.87 12.02 12.73
C VAL A 149 17.72 13.24 13.07
N GLY A 150 17.93 13.49 14.34
CA GLY A 150 18.46 14.76 14.82
C GLY A 150 17.54 15.93 14.42
N LYS A 151 18.10 16.88 13.68
CA LYS A 151 17.34 18.04 13.15
C LYS A 151 16.73 17.78 11.76
N ARG A 152 17.12 16.70 11.07
CA ARG A 152 16.69 16.41 9.71
C ARG A 152 15.27 15.83 9.72
N LEU A 153 14.41 16.39 8.90
CA LEU A 153 13.12 15.81 8.53
C LEU A 153 13.33 14.89 7.35
N LEU A 154 12.83 13.67 7.45
CA LEU A 154 12.71 12.73 6.34
C LEU A 154 11.23 12.46 6.09
N LEU A 155 10.82 12.48 4.84
CA LEU A 155 9.47 12.16 4.38
C LEU A 155 9.52 10.92 3.52
N SER A 156 8.47 10.12 3.59
CA SER A 156 8.27 8.97 2.69
C SER A 156 6.78 8.67 2.54
N ASN A 157 6.43 8.02 1.46
CA ASN A 157 5.08 7.57 1.18
C ASN A 157 4.64 6.46 2.15
N GLY A 158 3.33 6.30 2.34
CA GLY A 158 2.77 5.21 3.14
C GLY A 158 2.43 3.98 2.33
N GLY A 159 1.62 4.09 1.31
CA GLY A 159 1.13 2.95 0.52
C GLY A 159 0.84 3.29 -0.94
N THR A 160 1.10 4.51 -1.38
CA THR A 160 0.99 4.94 -2.78
C THR A 160 1.97 6.06 -3.06
N GLN A 161 2.80 5.89 -4.06
CA GLN A 161 3.93 6.76 -4.34
C GLN A 161 3.64 7.74 -5.48
N SER A 162 3.32 7.26 -6.67
CA SER A 162 3.35 8.04 -7.89
C SER A 162 1.96 8.49 -8.37
N ILE A 163 1.94 9.61 -9.09
CA ILE A 163 0.91 9.97 -10.07
C ILE A 163 1.33 9.23 -11.34
N ASP A 164 0.93 7.96 -11.43
CA ASP A 164 1.39 7.07 -12.46
C ASP A 164 0.73 7.35 -13.80
N ASN A 165 1.51 7.44 -14.87
CA ASN A 165 1.04 7.70 -16.25
C ASN A 165 0.01 8.85 -16.37
N PRO A 166 0.32 10.07 -15.89
CA PRO A 166 -0.65 11.18 -15.89
C PRO A 166 -1.09 11.60 -17.30
N SER A 167 -0.33 11.28 -18.35
CA SER A 167 -0.74 11.53 -19.74
C SER A 167 -1.99 10.73 -20.13
N GLU A 168 -2.22 9.58 -19.53
CA GLU A 168 -3.38 8.72 -19.76
C GLU A 168 -4.60 9.05 -18.91
N TYR A 169 -4.46 9.95 -17.93
CA TYR A 169 -5.57 10.32 -17.04
C TYR A 169 -6.75 10.89 -17.80
N SER A 170 -7.94 10.57 -17.35
CA SER A 170 -9.19 11.19 -17.84
C SER A 170 -9.13 12.71 -17.69
N LYS A 171 -9.92 13.43 -18.50
CA LYS A 171 -10.04 14.89 -18.41
C LYS A 171 -10.41 15.35 -16.99
N VAL A 172 -11.26 14.58 -16.28
CA VAL A 172 -11.67 14.90 -14.91
C VAL A 172 -10.52 14.75 -13.94
N ALA A 173 -9.74 13.67 -14.03
CA ALA A 173 -8.59 13.44 -13.16
C ALA A 173 -7.50 14.48 -13.40
N LYS A 174 -7.15 14.79 -14.66
CA LYS A 174 -6.23 15.89 -15.01
C LYS A 174 -6.72 17.24 -14.48
N GLY A 175 -8.02 17.50 -14.62
CA GLY A 175 -8.66 18.72 -14.11
C GLY A 175 -8.50 18.85 -12.59
N LEU A 176 -8.70 17.77 -11.85
CA LEU A 176 -8.51 17.76 -10.40
C LEU A 176 -7.07 18.10 -10.00
N LEU A 177 -6.08 17.51 -10.65
CA LEU A 177 -4.66 17.84 -10.36
C LEU A 177 -4.41 19.35 -10.58
N THR A 178 -4.88 19.88 -11.70
CA THR A 178 -4.74 21.31 -12.03
C THR A 178 -5.45 22.21 -11.00
N GLU A 179 -6.68 21.87 -10.59
CA GLU A 179 -7.45 22.63 -9.61
C GLU A 179 -6.82 22.60 -8.20
N LEU A 180 -6.11 21.53 -7.86
CA LEU A 180 -5.32 21.44 -6.64
C LEU A 180 -3.99 22.18 -6.73
N GLY A 181 -3.66 22.77 -7.89
CA GLY A 181 -2.43 23.52 -8.14
C GLY A 181 -1.21 22.63 -8.41
N ILE A 182 -1.43 21.36 -8.76
CA ILE A 182 -0.35 20.42 -9.08
C ILE A 182 0.09 20.67 -10.52
N GLN A 183 1.37 20.97 -10.69
CA GLN A 183 2.00 21.26 -11.97
C GLN A 183 2.99 20.15 -12.31
N LEU A 184 2.62 19.24 -13.21
CA LEU A 184 3.39 18.05 -13.55
C LEU A 184 4.81 18.35 -14.03
N HIS A 185 5.01 19.50 -14.72
CA HIS A 185 6.34 19.89 -15.21
C HIS A 185 7.34 20.22 -14.10
N GLU A 186 6.87 20.58 -12.90
CA GLU A 186 7.74 20.88 -11.75
C GLU A 186 8.47 19.64 -11.26
N PHE A 187 7.88 18.45 -11.37
CA PHE A 187 8.51 17.21 -10.95
C PHE A 187 9.80 16.88 -11.71
N TYR A 188 9.94 17.32 -12.95
CA TYR A 188 11.21 17.18 -13.71
C TYR A 188 12.36 17.96 -13.09
N ARG A 189 12.08 19.07 -12.44
CA ARG A 189 13.05 19.88 -11.69
C ARG A 189 13.33 19.27 -10.31
N ASP A 190 12.29 18.76 -9.66
CA ASP A 190 12.31 18.40 -8.24
C ASP A 190 12.88 16.98 -8.03
N TYR A 191 12.89 16.16 -9.06
CA TYR A 191 13.48 14.82 -9.08
C TYR A 191 14.96 14.87 -9.49
N ASP A 192 15.85 14.40 -8.59
CA ASP A 192 17.28 14.29 -8.91
C ASP A 192 17.59 12.94 -9.58
N SER A 193 17.47 12.90 -10.90
CA SER A 193 17.76 11.71 -11.70
C SER A 193 19.23 11.23 -11.64
N LYS A 194 20.14 12.05 -11.08
CA LYS A 194 21.59 11.78 -11.09
C LYS A 194 22.14 11.28 -9.76
N LEU A 195 21.38 11.42 -8.68
CA LEU A 195 21.89 11.09 -7.34
C LEU A 195 22.42 9.65 -7.26
N TYR A 196 21.77 8.72 -7.93
CA TYR A 196 22.10 7.30 -7.86
C TYR A 196 22.75 6.75 -9.14
N ASP A 197 23.09 7.58 -10.14
CA ASP A 197 23.68 7.14 -11.43
C ASP A 197 24.95 6.30 -11.27
N HIS A 198 25.71 6.52 -10.19
CA HIS A 198 26.93 5.79 -9.86
C HIS A 198 26.69 4.51 -9.08
N LEU A 199 25.44 4.20 -8.71
CA LEU A 199 25.04 3.03 -7.96
C LEU A 199 24.26 2.06 -8.85
N GLN A 200 24.43 0.78 -8.60
CA GLN A 200 23.83 -0.29 -9.42
C GLN A 200 22.76 -1.06 -8.63
N THR A 201 21.95 -1.82 -9.32
CA THR A 201 21.09 -2.82 -8.69
C THR A 201 21.92 -4.04 -8.30
N ALA A 202 21.70 -4.54 -7.08
CA ALA A 202 22.29 -5.78 -6.60
C ALA A 202 21.22 -6.88 -6.46
N CYS A 203 21.65 -8.13 -6.55
CA CYS A 203 20.82 -9.29 -6.22
C CYS A 203 21.38 -10.00 -5.00
N PHE A 204 20.55 -10.21 -3.98
CA PHE A 204 20.89 -10.98 -2.81
C PHE A 204 20.33 -12.40 -2.93
N PHE A 205 21.22 -13.36 -3.00
CA PHE A 205 20.94 -14.79 -2.99
C PHE A 205 21.01 -15.27 -1.54
N ASP A 206 19.91 -15.72 -0.99
CA ASP A 206 19.82 -16.22 0.38
C ASP A 206 20.18 -17.71 0.47
N ARG A 207 20.65 -18.12 1.64
CA ARG A 207 21.10 -19.50 1.89
C ARG A 207 19.98 -20.53 1.78
N GLU A 208 18.78 -20.17 2.21
CA GLU A 208 17.63 -21.06 2.23
C GLU A 208 17.21 -21.47 0.81
N THR A 209 17.24 -20.52 -0.12
CA THR A 209 16.83 -20.74 -1.52
C THR A 209 18.00 -21.18 -2.40
N PHE A 210 19.19 -20.61 -2.21
CA PHE A 210 20.32 -20.74 -3.13
C PHE A 210 21.54 -21.44 -2.51
N GLY A 211 21.44 -21.92 -1.27
CA GLY A 211 22.49 -22.69 -0.57
C GLY A 211 23.58 -21.85 0.09
N THR A 212 23.65 -20.55 -0.17
CA THR A 212 24.61 -19.63 0.44
C THR A 212 24.10 -18.20 0.41
N ASP A 213 24.52 -17.37 1.38
CA ASP A 213 24.25 -15.94 1.39
C ASP A 213 25.29 -15.24 0.51
N ARG A 214 24.84 -14.58 -0.56
CA ARG A 214 25.72 -13.84 -1.46
C ARG A 214 25.03 -12.63 -2.07
N LEU A 215 25.65 -11.46 -1.94
CA LEU A 215 25.26 -10.25 -2.67
C LEU A 215 26.11 -10.14 -3.94
N VAL A 216 25.44 -9.97 -5.08
CA VAL A 216 26.08 -9.72 -6.38
C VAL A 216 25.59 -8.37 -6.89
N VAL A 217 26.49 -7.43 -7.07
CA VAL A 217 26.20 -6.09 -7.58
C VAL A 217 26.31 -6.06 -9.10
N GLY A 218 25.50 -5.25 -9.77
CA GLY A 218 25.56 -5.08 -11.22
C GLY A 218 24.48 -5.82 -12.01
N MET A 219 23.40 -6.23 -11.36
CA MET A 219 22.23 -6.76 -12.07
C MET A 219 21.70 -5.71 -13.05
N ASN A 220 21.48 -6.09 -14.31
CA ASN A 220 21.13 -5.23 -15.44
C ASN A 220 22.19 -4.20 -15.89
N ALA A 221 23.26 -4.00 -15.13
CA ALA A 221 24.36 -3.09 -15.50
C ALA A 221 25.55 -3.84 -16.10
N LEU A 222 25.88 -5.02 -15.56
CA LEU A 222 26.89 -5.90 -16.14
C LEU A 222 26.28 -6.76 -17.27
N PRO A 223 27.11 -7.21 -18.24
CA PRO A 223 26.70 -8.30 -19.12
C PRO A 223 26.22 -9.51 -18.31
N TRP A 224 25.10 -10.10 -18.68
CA TRP A 224 24.47 -11.22 -17.92
C TRP A 224 25.47 -12.34 -17.60
N LYS A 225 26.34 -12.69 -18.52
CA LYS A 225 27.40 -13.67 -18.30
C LYS A 225 28.31 -13.33 -17.13
N GLU A 226 28.72 -12.07 -17.01
CA GLU A 226 29.61 -11.60 -15.94
C GLU A 226 28.90 -11.53 -14.59
N PHE A 227 27.65 -11.06 -14.59
CA PHE A 227 26.81 -11.05 -13.39
C PHE A 227 26.56 -12.49 -12.88
N LEU A 228 26.13 -13.40 -13.77
CA LEU A 228 25.82 -14.79 -13.43
C LEU A 228 27.04 -15.63 -13.04
N ALA A 229 28.23 -15.29 -13.55
CA ALA A 229 29.47 -15.94 -13.11
C ALA A 229 29.70 -15.80 -11.60
N GLN A 230 29.23 -14.70 -11.00
CA GLN A 230 29.32 -14.43 -9.56
C GLN A 230 28.16 -15.02 -8.75
N ALA A 231 27.04 -15.35 -9.40
CA ALA A 231 25.84 -15.85 -8.74
C ALA A 231 26.01 -17.31 -8.25
N PRO A 232 25.49 -17.68 -7.08
CA PRO A 232 25.56 -19.05 -6.56
C PRO A 232 24.44 -19.93 -7.17
N LEU A 233 24.40 -19.99 -8.49
CA LEU A 233 23.43 -20.75 -9.25
C LEU A 233 24.10 -21.95 -9.95
N PRO A 234 23.36 -23.07 -10.15
CA PRO A 234 23.84 -24.16 -11.00
C PRO A 234 24.13 -23.68 -12.42
N GLU A 235 25.13 -24.26 -13.08
CA GLU A 235 25.56 -23.83 -14.42
C GLU A 235 24.45 -23.91 -15.48
N MET A 236 23.52 -24.85 -15.35
CA MET A 236 22.35 -24.93 -16.22
C MET A 236 21.43 -23.71 -16.02
N ALA A 237 21.16 -23.36 -14.76
CA ALA A 237 20.35 -22.19 -14.44
C ALA A 237 20.98 -20.87 -14.95
N LYS A 238 22.32 -20.72 -14.80
CA LYS A 238 23.04 -19.55 -15.33
C LYS A 238 22.87 -19.43 -16.85
N ARG A 239 23.07 -20.54 -17.57
CA ARG A 239 22.89 -20.57 -19.04
C ARG A 239 21.45 -20.24 -19.46
N ASP A 240 20.47 -20.78 -18.74
CA ASP A 240 19.07 -20.51 -19.05
C ASP A 240 18.70 -19.04 -18.82
N ILE A 241 19.14 -18.45 -17.71
CA ILE A 241 18.90 -17.04 -17.39
C ILE A 241 19.61 -16.15 -18.42
N GLU A 242 20.90 -16.38 -18.69
CA GLU A 242 21.64 -15.61 -19.72
C GLU A 242 20.89 -15.66 -21.05
N ARG A 243 20.51 -16.86 -21.50
CA ARG A 243 19.82 -17.08 -22.77
C ARG A 243 18.53 -16.27 -22.90
N VAL A 244 17.63 -16.35 -21.91
CA VAL A 244 16.33 -15.67 -22.01
C VAL A 244 16.42 -14.15 -21.90
N TYR A 245 17.53 -13.61 -21.38
CA TYR A 245 17.79 -12.18 -21.36
C TYR A 245 18.56 -11.67 -22.57
N THR A 246 19.29 -12.53 -23.28
CA THR A 246 20.19 -12.09 -24.36
C THR A 246 19.72 -12.53 -25.75
N GLU A 247 19.03 -13.66 -25.85
CA GLU A 247 18.54 -14.14 -27.15
C GLU A 247 17.20 -13.51 -27.52
N LYS A 248 17.12 -13.01 -28.77
CA LYS A 248 15.86 -12.51 -29.36
C LYS A 248 15.13 -13.65 -30.08
N ALA A 249 14.83 -14.73 -29.37
CA ALA A 249 14.16 -15.89 -29.93
C ALA A 249 12.62 -15.70 -29.94
N ASP A 250 11.98 -16.08 -31.06
CA ASP A 250 10.54 -16.17 -31.11
C ASP A 250 10.07 -17.51 -30.52
N TYR A 251 9.89 -17.55 -29.22
CA TYR A 251 9.43 -18.73 -28.49
C TYR A 251 7.98 -19.17 -28.82
N LEU A 252 7.23 -18.35 -29.58
CA LEU A 252 5.87 -18.62 -30.04
C LEU A 252 5.80 -18.63 -31.59
N ALA A 253 6.87 -19.09 -32.23
CA ALA A 253 6.98 -19.12 -33.69
C ALA A 253 5.77 -19.87 -34.33
N GLY A 254 5.29 -19.34 -35.45
CA GLY A 254 4.11 -19.87 -36.16
C GLY A 254 2.77 -19.28 -35.71
N MET A 255 2.74 -18.47 -34.64
CA MET A 255 1.57 -17.73 -34.19
C MET A 255 1.59 -16.29 -34.72
N SER A 256 0.42 -15.76 -35.09
CA SER A 256 0.27 -14.33 -35.36
C SER A 256 0.39 -13.52 -34.05
N PRO A 257 0.69 -12.20 -34.10
CA PRO A 257 0.76 -11.37 -32.90
C PRO A 257 -0.50 -11.45 -32.00
N ALA A 258 -1.69 -11.50 -32.59
CA ALA A 258 -2.94 -11.65 -31.85
C ALA A 258 -3.06 -13.02 -31.16
N GLN A 259 -2.61 -14.08 -31.82
CA GLN A 259 -2.58 -15.43 -31.22
C GLN A 259 -1.55 -15.50 -30.09
N LYS A 260 -0.37 -14.89 -30.25
CA LYS A 260 0.65 -14.82 -29.19
C LYS A 260 0.10 -14.11 -27.96
N ARG A 261 -0.53 -12.93 -28.09
CA ARG A 261 -1.18 -12.24 -26.98
C ARG A 261 -2.26 -13.10 -26.31
N THR A 262 -3.08 -13.80 -27.10
CA THR A 262 -4.11 -14.70 -26.58
C THR A 262 -3.51 -15.86 -25.79
N GLU A 263 -2.40 -16.43 -26.26
CA GLU A 263 -1.71 -17.52 -25.55
C GLU A 263 -1.06 -17.02 -24.27
N LEU A 264 -0.31 -15.92 -24.34
CA LEU A 264 0.34 -15.30 -23.16
C LEU A 264 -0.66 -14.88 -22.07
N ALA A 265 -1.89 -14.52 -22.45
CA ALA A 265 -2.95 -14.19 -21.49
C ALA A 265 -3.48 -15.42 -20.72
N LYS A 266 -3.35 -16.63 -21.28
CA LYS A 266 -3.88 -17.88 -20.71
C LYS A 266 -2.89 -18.61 -19.81
N ILE A 267 -1.59 -18.40 -20.04
CA ILE A 267 -0.52 -19.10 -19.33
C ILE A 267 0.10 -18.19 -18.27
N SER A 268 0.64 -18.79 -17.22
CA SER A 268 1.45 -18.07 -16.24
C SER A 268 2.84 -17.74 -16.81
N TYR A 269 3.51 -16.75 -16.22
CA TYR A 269 4.88 -16.45 -16.60
C TYR A 269 5.82 -17.63 -16.31
N ALA A 270 5.58 -18.38 -15.23
CA ALA A 270 6.31 -19.62 -14.95
C ALA A 270 6.13 -20.67 -16.07
N GLU A 271 4.90 -20.83 -16.60
CA GLU A 271 4.66 -21.72 -17.74
C GLU A 271 5.32 -21.21 -19.02
N PHE A 272 5.31 -19.92 -19.28
CA PHE A 272 6.01 -19.32 -20.41
C PHE A 272 7.50 -19.62 -20.34
N LEU A 273 8.15 -19.33 -19.20
CA LEU A 273 9.58 -19.61 -19.01
C LEU A 273 9.90 -21.11 -19.16
N SER A 274 9.15 -21.99 -18.48
CA SER A 274 9.47 -23.43 -18.46
C SER A 274 9.06 -24.16 -19.73
N LYS A 275 7.84 -23.91 -20.23
CA LYS A 275 7.25 -24.66 -21.33
C LYS A 275 7.69 -24.14 -22.71
N TYR A 276 7.75 -22.83 -22.89
CA TYR A 276 8.09 -22.21 -24.17
C TYR A 276 9.57 -21.84 -24.24
N CYS A 277 10.09 -21.10 -23.26
CA CYS A 277 11.50 -20.73 -23.22
C CYS A 277 12.42 -21.88 -22.77
N LYS A 278 11.89 -23.03 -22.33
CA LYS A 278 12.67 -24.20 -21.88
C LYS A 278 13.66 -23.89 -20.75
N VAL A 279 13.29 -22.99 -19.87
CA VAL A 279 14.06 -22.68 -18.67
C VAL A 279 13.94 -23.83 -17.68
N SER A 280 15.08 -24.28 -17.13
CA SER A 280 15.13 -25.37 -16.15
C SER A 280 14.47 -24.98 -14.82
N ALA A 281 13.93 -25.97 -14.11
CA ALA A 281 13.34 -25.76 -12.80
C ALA A 281 14.32 -25.13 -11.78
N GLN A 282 15.63 -25.33 -11.97
CA GLN A 282 16.66 -24.75 -11.12
C GLN A 282 16.83 -23.23 -11.30
N ALA A 283 16.38 -22.66 -12.42
CA ALA A 283 16.46 -21.23 -12.67
C ALA A 283 15.20 -20.48 -12.19
N LEU A 284 14.05 -21.16 -12.07
CA LEU A 284 12.76 -20.52 -11.72
C LEU A 284 12.79 -19.77 -10.38
N PRO A 285 13.49 -20.23 -9.32
CA PRO A 285 13.58 -19.48 -8.06
C PRO A 285 14.15 -18.07 -8.22
N PHE A 286 15.02 -17.83 -9.21
CA PHE A 286 15.56 -16.50 -9.52
C PHE A 286 14.45 -15.52 -9.93
N PHE A 287 13.45 -15.98 -10.68
CA PHE A 287 12.35 -15.16 -11.18
C PHE A 287 11.16 -15.07 -10.21
N GLN A 288 11.10 -15.95 -9.20
CA GLN A 288 9.89 -16.25 -8.42
C GLN A 288 9.17 -15.01 -7.87
N LYS A 289 9.90 -14.02 -7.39
CA LYS A 289 9.33 -12.83 -6.74
C LYS A 289 9.36 -11.56 -7.60
N PHE A 290 9.75 -11.64 -8.86
CA PHE A 290 9.76 -10.47 -9.74
C PHE A 290 8.39 -9.80 -9.86
N PRO A 291 7.26 -10.54 -9.95
CA PRO A 291 5.94 -9.92 -10.03
C PRO A 291 5.40 -9.38 -8.69
N HIS A 292 6.14 -9.48 -7.58
CA HIS A 292 5.65 -9.05 -6.29
C HIS A 292 5.33 -7.56 -6.23
N ASP A 293 6.12 -6.71 -6.88
CA ASP A 293 5.95 -5.26 -6.83
C ASP A 293 4.63 -4.80 -7.45
N LEU A 294 4.24 -5.40 -8.56
CA LEU A 294 3.02 -5.03 -9.28
C LEU A 294 1.81 -5.92 -8.95
N PHE A 295 2.03 -7.23 -8.73
CA PHE A 295 0.93 -8.21 -8.69
C PHE A 295 0.80 -8.94 -7.35
N ALA A 296 1.69 -8.72 -6.40
CA ALA A 296 1.70 -9.35 -5.06
C ALA A 296 1.64 -10.90 -5.06
N VAL A 297 2.04 -11.55 -6.14
CA VAL A 297 2.13 -13.00 -6.30
C VAL A 297 3.38 -13.38 -7.08
N GLY A 298 3.77 -14.67 -7.04
CA GLY A 298 4.89 -15.18 -7.80
C GLY A 298 4.56 -15.42 -9.29
N ILE A 299 5.59 -15.81 -10.05
CA ILE A 299 5.51 -16.04 -11.50
C ILE A 299 4.48 -17.09 -11.91
N GLU A 300 4.07 -17.99 -11.02
CA GLU A 300 3.09 -19.03 -11.28
C GLU A 300 1.63 -18.54 -11.26
N ALA A 301 1.39 -17.32 -10.75
CA ALA A 301 0.05 -16.79 -10.56
C ALA A 301 -0.22 -15.47 -11.30
N VAL A 302 0.71 -15.03 -12.13
CA VAL A 302 0.57 -13.87 -13.02
C VAL A 302 0.63 -14.34 -14.48
N SER A 303 -0.19 -13.76 -15.37
CA SER A 303 -0.16 -14.12 -16.79
C SER A 303 1.13 -13.61 -17.45
N ALA A 304 1.66 -14.38 -18.39
CA ALA A 304 2.82 -13.94 -19.16
C ALA A 304 2.53 -12.65 -19.93
N LEU A 305 1.28 -12.45 -20.41
CA LEU A 305 0.88 -11.20 -21.05
C LEU A 305 0.97 -10.00 -20.10
N SER A 306 0.51 -10.15 -18.85
CA SER A 306 0.62 -9.06 -17.85
C SER A 306 2.07 -8.68 -17.57
N CYS A 307 2.99 -9.66 -17.54
CA CYS A 307 4.42 -9.39 -17.40
C CYS A 307 5.00 -8.68 -18.63
N PHE A 308 4.53 -9.00 -19.84
CA PHE A 308 4.93 -8.32 -21.06
C PHE A 308 4.42 -6.87 -21.13
N GLU A 309 3.16 -6.65 -20.78
CA GLU A 309 2.49 -5.34 -20.90
C GLU A 309 2.82 -4.36 -19.77
N ASN A 310 3.38 -4.86 -18.68
CA ASN A 310 3.79 -4.04 -17.54
C ASN A 310 5.26 -4.30 -17.24
N PRO A 311 6.18 -3.83 -18.12
CA PRO A 311 7.60 -3.85 -17.82
C PRO A 311 7.82 -3.01 -16.56
N ASP A 312 8.74 -3.43 -15.70
CA ASP A 312 9.07 -2.67 -14.51
C ASP A 312 9.77 -1.35 -14.89
N ASP A 313 9.16 -0.22 -14.54
CA ASP A 313 9.71 1.12 -14.80
C ASP A 313 11.04 1.40 -14.08
N TYR A 314 11.35 0.59 -13.07
CA TYR A 314 12.57 0.76 -12.24
C TYR A 314 13.80 0.04 -12.78
N GLU A 315 13.73 -0.61 -13.94
CA GLU A 315 14.78 -1.48 -14.46
C GLU A 315 15.20 -2.61 -13.49
N SER A 316 14.43 -2.80 -12.40
CA SER A 316 14.76 -3.72 -11.32
C SER A 316 14.44 -5.16 -11.69
N PHE A 317 13.35 -5.35 -12.42
CA PHE A 317 12.79 -6.65 -12.75
C PHE A 317 12.39 -6.73 -14.22
N LYS A 318 13.37 -6.60 -15.12
CA LYS A 318 13.05 -6.82 -16.53
C LYS A 318 12.59 -8.26 -16.73
N TYR A 319 11.36 -8.43 -17.21
CA TYR A 319 10.84 -9.76 -17.55
C TYR A 319 11.51 -10.28 -18.81
N ALA A 320 12.10 -11.48 -18.71
CA ALA A 320 12.86 -12.11 -19.78
C ALA A 320 12.00 -12.86 -20.80
N GLY A 321 12.54 -13.07 -22.01
CA GLY A 321 11.98 -13.96 -23.01
C GLY A 321 10.99 -13.33 -24.00
N PHE A 322 10.74 -12.02 -23.91
CA PHE A 322 9.76 -11.34 -24.75
C PHE A 322 10.34 -10.64 -25.98
N ASP A 323 11.62 -10.27 -25.94
CA ASP A 323 12.28 -9.40 -26.96
C ASP A 323 12.18 -9.94 -28.40
N GLY A 324 12.07 -11.27 -28.61
CA GLY A 324 11.99 -11.89 -29.93
C GLY A 324 10.56 -12.19 -30.41
N LEU A 325 9.53 -11.92 -29.63
CA LEU A 325 8.15 -12.32 -29.94
C LEU A 325 7.48 -11.49 -31.06
N GLY A 326 8.03 -10.33 -31.42
CA GLY A 326 7.47 -9.44 -32.45
C GLY A 326 6.13 -8.84 -32.05
N LEU A 327 5.91 -8.57 -30.76
CA LEU A 327 4.68 -7.99 -30.24
C LEU A 327 4.67 -6.45 -30.19
N GLY A 328 5.76 -5.82 -30.62
CA GLY A 328 6.00 -4.38 -30.45
C GLY A 328 6.48 -4.05 -29.04
N GLU A 329 6.83 -2.80 -28.82
CA GLU A 329 7.11 -2.31 -27.47
C GLU A 329 5.80 -2.20 -26.68
N PRO A 330 5.83 -2.42 -25.35
CA PRO A 330 4.75 -1.99 -24.50
C PRO A 330 4.46 -0.49 -24.70
N HIS A 331 3.27 -0.04 -24.36
CA HIS A 331 2.89 1.36 -24.51
C HIS A 331 3.95 2.30 -23.94
N ASP A 332 4.24 3.40 -24.64
CA ASP A 332 5.02 4.51 -24.09
C ASP A 332 4.39 4.93 -22.77
N GLN A 333 5.15 4.84 -21.71
CA GLN A 333 4.74 5.29 -20.39
C GLN A 333 5.39 6.63 -20.07
N ASP A 334 4.68 7.45 -19.28
CA ASP A 334 5.31 8.64 -18.73
C ASP A 334 6.48 8.23 -17.80
N PRO A 335 7.54 9.04 -17.67
CA PRO A 335 8.62 8.71 -16.75
C PRO A 335 8.12 8.65 -15.29
N TYR A 336 8.63 7.71 -14.52
CA TYR A 336 8.22 7.50 -13.13
C TYR A 336 8.86 8.52 -12.17
N ILE A 337 8.53 9.80 -12.36
CA ILE A 337 9.06 10.92 -11.58
C ILE A 337 7.98 11.77 -10.92
N PHE A 338 6.72 11.55 -11.27
CA PHE A 338 5.61 12.39 -10.82
C PHE A 338 5.14 12.01 -9.42
N HIS A 339 5.93 12.31 -8.42
CA HIS A 339 5.53 12.10 -7.03
C HIS A 339 6.15 13.11 -6.06
N PHE A 340 5.37 13.41 -5.02
CA PHE A 340 5.83 14.22 -3.90
C PHE A 340 6.80 13.43 -3.01
N PRO A 341 7.60 14.11 -2.16
CA PRO A 341 8.46 13.43 -1.19
C PRO A 341 7.72 12.45 -0.25
N ASP A 342 6.43 12.67 -0.01
CA ASP A 342 5.54 11.79 0.76
C ASP A 342 4.55 11.02 -0.14
N GLY A 343 4.86 10.93 -1.42
CA GLY A 343 3.98 10.30 -2.41
C GLY A 343 2.62 10.99 -2.53
N ASN A 344 1.59 10.22 -2.87
CA ASN A 344 0.24 10.75 -3.04
C ASN A 344 -0.42 11.26 -1.74
N ALA A 345 0.26 11.18 -0.59
CA ALA A 345 -0.22 11.81 0.64
C ALA A 345 -0.37 13.33 0.47
N SER A 346 0.50 13.99 -0.29
CA SER A 346 0.36 15.42 -0.59
C SER A 346 -0.90 15.73 -1.39
N ILE A 347 -1.37 14.83 -2.28
CA ILE A 347 -2.67 15.00 -2.98
C ILE A 347 -3.82 14.95 -1.98
N ALA A 348 -3.83 13.97 -1.07
CA ALA A 348 -4.84 13.89 -0.02
C ALA A 348 -4.82 15.14 0.89
N ARG A 349 -3.64 15.65 1.19
CA ARG A 349 -3.45 16.87 1.99
C ARG A 349 -3.93 18.13 1.28
N LEU A 350 -3.71 18.24 -0.04
CA LEU A 350 -4.25 19.32 -0.87
C LEU A 350 -5.78 19.29 -0.92
N LEU A 351 -6.37 18.11 -1.05
CA LEU A 351 -7.83 17.94 -0.99
C LEU A 351 -8.40 18.36 0.38
N VAL A 352 -7.76 17.92 1.48
CA VAL A 352 -8.18 18.31 2.85
C VAL A 352 -8.02 19.81 3.07
N ARG A 353 -6.91 20.41 2.62
CA ARG A 353 -6.69 21.87 2.66
C ARG A 353 -7.81 22.63 1.96
N SER A 354 -8.21 22.17 0.77
CA SER A 354 -9.30 22.79 -0.01
C SER A 354 -10.67 22.63 0.64
N LEU A 355 -10.96 21.44 1.18
CA LEU A 355 -12.24 21.11 1.80
C LEU A 355 -12.42 21.79 3.17
N ILE A 356 -11.35 21.85 3.97
CA ILE A 356 -11.35 22.33 5.34
C ILE A 356 -10.27 23.42 5.50
N PRO A 357 -10.56 24.66 5.09
CA PRO A 357 -9.60 25.76 5.21
C PRO A 357 -9.06 25.93 6.63
N GLY A 358 -7.76 26.17 6.77
CA GLY A 358 -7.08 26.31 8.06
C GLY A 358 -6.68 24.98 8.72
N SER A 359 -6.99 23.82 8.11
CA SER A 359 -6.51 22.53 8.57
C SER A 359 -5.03 22.30 8.22
N ILE A 360 -4.59 22.77 7.06
CA ILE A 360 -3.20 22.69 6.62
C ILE A 360 -2.80 24.06 6.04
N PRO A 361 -1.75 24.72 6.58
CA PRO A 361 -1.33 26.03 6.12
C PRO A 361 -0.72 26.01 4.72
N GLY A 362 -0.69 27.17 4.05
CA GLY A 362 -0.09 27.37 2.74
C GLY A 362 -1.10 27.33 1.59
N HIS A 363 -0.61 27.47 0.33
CA HIS A 363 -1.44 27.67 -0.86
C HIS A 363 -0.92 26.93 -2.12
N THR A 364 0.29 26.38 -2.11
CA THR A 364 0.95 25.78 -3.27
C THR A 364 1.17 24.28 -3.09
N MET A 365 1.59 23.60 -4.18
CA MET A 365 2.04 22.22 -4.12
C MET A 365 3.39 22.07 -3.40
N ASP A 366 4.21 23.11 -3.37
CA ASP A 366 5.49 23.07 -2.68
C ASP A 366 5.34 23.17 -1.15
N ASP A 367 4.52 24.11 -0.70
CA ASP A 367 4.37 24.33 0.73
C ASP A 367 3.62 23.21 1.46
N ILE A 368 2.78 22.43 0.74
CA ILE A 368 2.05 21.29 1.31
C ILE A 368 3.00 20.24 1.87
N VAL A 369 4.18 20.09 1.26
CA VAL A 369 5.17 19.08 1.59
C VAL A 369 5.67 19.20 3.03
N THR A 370 5.98 20.42 3.48
CA THR A 370 6.50 20.67 4.85
C THR A 370 5.44 21.23 5.80
N ALA A 371 4.24 21.56 5.31
CA ALA A 371 3.17 22.08 6.13
C ALA A 371 2.71 21.04 7.18
N ARG A 372 2.59 21.45 8.45
CA ARG A 372 2.05 20.58 9.50
C ARG A 372 0.53 20.68 9.55
N ALA A 373 -0.16 19.56 9.43
CA ALA A 373 -1.61 19.49 9.54
C ALA A 373 -2.07 19.72 10.97
N ASN A 374 -3.13 20.51 11.14
CA ASN A 374 -3.82 20.70 12.40
C ASN A 374 -5.07 19.82 12.45
N TYR A 375 -4.94 18.66 13.06
CA TYR A 375 -6.00 17.66 13.14
C TYR A 375 -7.22 18.14 13.94
N SER A 376 -7.03 19.05 14.91
CA SER A 376 -8.15 19.58 15.68
C SER A 376 -9.14 20.41 14.84
N ARG A 377 -8.75 20.81 13.63
CA ARG A 377 -9.59 21.54 12.68
C ARG A 377 -10.50 20.64 11.83
N LEU A 378 -10.23 19.32 11.78
CA LEU A 378 -10.89 18.43 10.84
C LEU A 378 -12.37 18.21 11.14
N ASP A 379 -12.78 18.13 12.42
CA ASP A 379 -14.16 17.86 12.84
C ASP A 379 -14.71 18.95 13.76
N GLN A 380 -14.77 20.19 13.25
CA GLN A 380 -15.32 21.33 14.02
C GLN A 380 -16.83 21.44 13.88
N ALA A 381 -17.53 21.60 15.00
CA ALA A 381 -18.97 21.82 15.01
C ALA A 381 -19.33 23.07 14.19
N GLY A 382 -20.37 22.96 13.36
CA GLY A 382 -20.84 24.06 12.50
C GLY A 382 -20.04 24.28 11.22
N ALA A 383 -18.88 23.65 11.04
CA ALA A 383 -18.17 23.71 9.76
C ALA A 383 -18.97 23.01 8.64
N PRO A 384 -18.99 23.56 7.41
CA PRO A 384 -19.72 22.96 6.31
C PRO A 384 -19.17 21.60 5.90
N VAL A 385 -17.84 21.43 5.90
CA VAL A 385 -17.19 20.14 5.66
C VAL A 385 -16.48 19.69 6.93
N ARG A 386 -16.73 18.45 7.33
CA ARG A 386 -16.13 17.82 8.51
C ARG A 386 -15.53 16.49 8.13
N LEU A 387 -14.34 16.19 8.63
CA LEU A 387 -13.67 14.92 8.48
C LEU A 387 -13.46 14.33 9.89
N ARG A 388 -14.14 13.23 10.16
CA ARG A 388 -14.21 12.58 11.45
C ARG A 388 -13.39 11.29 11.40
N LEU A 389 -12.24 11.30 12.04
CA LEU A 389 -11.31 10.18 12.15
C LEU A 389 -11.78 9.17 13.22
N ASN A 390 -11.15 7.99 13.24
CA ASN A 390 -11.44 6.92 14.21
C ASN A 390 -12.95 6.56 14.25
N SER A 391 -13.60 6.57 13.10
CA SER A 391 -15.04 6.45 12.95
C SER A 391 -15.38 5.34 11.96
N THR A 392 -15.60 4.13 12.45
CA THR A 392 -15.87 2.95 11.64
C THR A 392 -17.35 2.85 11.31
N VAL A 393 -17.71 3.07 10.05
CA VAL A 393 -19.10 2.86 9.60
C VAL A 393 -19.43 1.37 9.62
N VAL A 394 -20.61 1.06 10.15
CA VAL A 394 -21.12 -0.33 10.32
C VAL A 394 -22.44 -0.56 9.60
N ARG A 395 -23.15 0.50 9.21
CA ARG A 395 -24.36 0.39 8.39
C ARG A 395 -24.66 1.69 7.65
N ALA A 396 -25.09 1.57 6.39
CA ALA A 396 -25.70 2.64 5.62
C ALA A 396 -27.00 2.10 5.02
N ARG A 397 -28.12 2.79 5.25
CA ARG A 397 -29.44 2.37 4.78
C ARG A 397 -30.35 3.55 4.49
N HIS A 398 -31.32 3.35 3.66
CA HIS A 398 -32.38 4.32 3.47
C HIS A 398 -33.29 4.42 4.72
N LYS A 399 -33.75 5.61 4.99
CA LYS A 399 -34.77 5.84 6.02
C LYS A 399 -36.14 5.64 5.40
N GLY A 400 -36.71 4.46 5.59
CA GLY A 400 -37.93 4.00 4.91
C GLY A 400 -37.62 3.08 3.73
N THR A 401 -38.54 2.93 2.82
CA THR A 401 -38.34 2.13 1.60
C THR A 401 -37.38 2.82 0.63
N PRO A 402 -36.44 2.11 -0.01
CA PRO A 402 -35.43 2.74 -0.90
C PRO A 402 -36.03 3.66 -1.97
N ASP A 403 -37.13 3.25 -2.60
CA ASP A 403 -37.75 4.00 -3.69
C ASP A 403 -38.41 5.33 -3.26
N GLN A 404 -38.70 5.49 -1.97
CA GLN A 404 -39.39 6.67 -1.44
C GLN A 404 -38.53 7.48 -0.47
N ALA A 405 -37.39 6.94 -0.07
CA ALA A 405 -36.53 7.56 0.94
C ALA A 405 -35.94 8.89 0.45
N GLN A 406 -36.03 9.90 1.30
CA GLN A 406 -35.41 11.22 1.08
C GLN A 406 -34.13 11.38 1.94
N GLU A 407 -33.92 10.49 2.89
CA GLU A 407 -32.77 10.49 3.79
C GLU A 407 -32.15 9.09 3.88
N VAL A 408 -30.84 9.07 4.13
CA VAL A 408 -30.08 7.88 4.52
C VAL A 408 -29.63 8.00 5.97
N GLU A 409 -29.63 6.87 6.68
CA GLU A 409 -29.07 6.74 8.01
C GLU A 409 -27.72 6.04 7.90
N VAL A 410 -26.70 6.60 8.54
CA VAL A 410 -25.34 6.03 8.58
C VAL A 410 -24.96 5.82 10.02
N ASP A 411 -24.81 4.54 10.41
CA ASP A 411 -24.39 4.14 11.74
C ASP A 411 -22.88 3.90 11.73
N TYR A 412 -22.20 4.41 12.75
CA TYR A 412 -20.76 4.29 12.90
C TYR A 412 -20.35 4.15 14.37
N VAL A 413 -19.22 3.51 14.60
CA VAL A 413 -18.62 3.38 15.93
C VAL A 413 -17.49 4.39 16.07
N ARG A 414 -17.51 5.16 17.16
CA ARG A 414 -16.46 6.09 17.55
C ARG A 414 -16.30 6.12 19.06
N GLY A 415 -15.08 5.97 19.56
CA GLY A 415 -14.81 5.97 21.02
C GLY A 415 -15.64 4.93 21.77
N GLY A 416 -15.92 3.77 21.17
CA GLY A 416 -16.73 2.70 21.75
C GLY A 416 -18.24 2.93 21.72
N LYS A 417 -18.73 4.08 21.25
CA LYS A 417 -20.16 4.38 21.10
C LYS A 417 -20.63 4.09 19.68
N LEU A 418 -21.83 3.52 19.56
CA LEU A 418 -22.53 3.34 18.29
C LEU A 418 -23.44 4.56 18.07
N LEU A 419 -23.19 5.30 17.00
CA LEU A 419 -23.80 6.59 16.71
C LEU A 419 -24.49 6.57 15.34
N THR A 420 -25.54 7.38 15.17
CA THR A 420 -26.22 7.58 13.88
C THR A 420 -26.18 9.04 13.44
N VAL A 421 -25.87 9.26 12.17
CA VAL A 421 -26.09 10.53 11.48
C VAL A 421 -27.02 10.34 10.30
N ARG A 422 -27.66 11.42 9.84
CA ARG A 422 -28.56 11.42 8.68
C ARG A 422 -28.02 12.29 7.56
N ALA A 423 -28.26 11.89 6.33
CA ALA A 423 -27.89 12.68 5.17
C ALA A 423 -28.91 12.53 4.03
N GLY A 424 -28.92 13.50 3.11
CA GLY A 424 -29.65 13.39 1.87
C GLY A 424 -29.05 12.35 0.91
N ARG A 425 -27.74 12.12 1.01
CA ARG A 425 -26.98 11.18 0.16
C ARG A 425 -25.83 10.54 0.93
N CYS A 426 -25.42 9.34 0.48
CA CYS A 426 -24.24 8.65 1.01
C CYS A 426 -23.37 8.14 -0.15
N ILE A 427 -22.05 8.36 -0.07
CA ILE A 427 -21.06 7.79 -0.98
C ILE A 427 -20.18 6.82 -0.20
N LEU A 428 -20.10 5.58 -0.68
CA LEU A 428 -19.25 4.54 -0.10
C LEU A 428 -17.92 4.51 -0.85
N ALA A 429 -16.92 5.18 -0.32
CA ALA A 429 -15.55 5.25 -0.84
C ALA A 429 -14.59 4.39 0.02
N CYS A 430 -15.05 3.24 0.42
CA CYS A 430 -14.33 2.25 1.24
C CYS A 430 -14.03 0.98 0.44
N TYR A 431 -13.43 -0.03 1.08
CA TYR A 431 -13.19 -1.30 0.41
C TYR A 431 -14.48 -1.95 -0.08
N ASN A 432 -14.52 -2.28 -1.38
CA ASN A 432 -15.69 -2.90 -2.02
C ASN A 432 -16.17 -4.15 -1.27
N MET A 433 -15.25 -4.95 -0.75
CA MET A 433 -15.56 -6.15 0.03
C MET A 433 -16.33 -5.88 1.33
N MET A 434 -16.27 -4.65 1.87
CA MET A 434 -16.99 -4.28 3.09
C MET A 434 -18.42 -3.78 2.80
N ILE A 435 -18.68 -3.26 1.61
CA ILE A 435 -19.97 -2.68 1.24
C ILE A 435 -21.14 -3.65 1.46
N PRO A 436 -21.05 -4.95 1.13
CA PRO A 436 -22.12 -5.91 1.40
C PRO A 436 -22.56 -6.00 2.86
N TYR A 437 -21.63 -5.77 3.79
CA TYR A 437 -21.91 -5.76 5.24
C TYR A 437 -22.48 -4.43 5.72
N LEU A 438 -22.15 -3.33 5.00
CA LEU A 438 -22.63 -1.99 5.35
C LEU A 438 -24.03 -1.71 4.78
N CYS A 439 -24.36 -2.27 3.62
CA CYS A 439 -25.62 -2.02 2.91
C CYS A 439 -26.48 -3.28 2.82
N PRO A 440 -27.34 -3.55 3.82
CA PRO A 440 -28.17 -4.75 3.84
C PRO A 440 -29.18 -4.79 2.67
N GLU A 441 -29.54 -3.64 2.12
CA GLU A 441 -30.54 -3.46 1.06
C GLU A 441 -30.03 -3.84 -0.35
N LEU A 442 -28.72 -4.08 -0.50
CA LEU A 442 -28.16 -4.43 -1.80
C LEU A 442 -28.67 -5.79 -2.28
N PRO A 443 -29.00 -5.93 -3.58
CA PRO A 443 -29.34 -7.22 -4.17
C PRO A 443 -28.19 -8.23 -4.01
N GLU A 444 -28.50 -9.49 -3.79
CA GLU A 444 -27.51 -10.56 -3.57
C GLU A 444 -26.50 -10.69 -4.72
N LYS A 445 -26.95 -10.49 -5.98
CA LYS A 445 -26.05 -10.49 -7.14
C LYS A 445 -24.99 -9.39 -7.04
N GLN A 446 -25.34 -8.21 -6.55
CA GLN A 446 -24.41 -7.09 -6.37
C GLN A 446 -23.47 -7.35 -5.18
N LYS A 447 -23.98 -7.90 -4.08
CA LYS A 447 -23.14 -8.31 -2.94
C LYS A 447 -22.09 -9.34 -3.37
N ALA A 448 -22.49 -10.35 -4.14
CA ALA A 448 -21.58 -11.36 -4.68
C ALA A 448 -20.50 -10.74 -5.60
N ALA A 449 -20.88 -9.77 -6.44
CA ALA A 449 -19.92 -9.07 -7.31
C ALA A 449 -18.92 -8.24 -6.51
N LEU A 450 -19.35 -7.55 -5.44
CA LEU A 450 -18.48 -6.79 -4.55
C LEU A 450 -17.50 -7.67 -3.75
N HIS A 451 -17.91 -8.91 -3.42
CA HIS A 451 -17.03 -9.90 -2.78
C HIS A 451 -16.04 -10.57 -3.75
N TYR A 452 -16.24 -10.42 -5.06
CA TYR A 452 -15.37 -11.05 -6.06
C TYR A 452 -13.98 -10.43 -6.08
N ASP A 453 -13.86 -9.14 -5.82
CA ASP A 453 -12.61 -8.39 -5.85
C ASP A 453 -11.83 -8.55 -4.53
N VAL A 454 -10.77 -9.34 -4.56
CA VAL A 454 -9.90 -9.60 -3.39
C VAL A 454 -8.71 -8.67 -3.45
N LYS A 455 -8.49 -7.89 -2.39
CA LYS A 455 -7.36 -6.96 -2.28
C LYS A 455 -6.04 -7.69 -2.06
N GLU A 456 -5.00 -7.18 -2.68
CA GLU A 456 -3.63 -7.68 -2.62
C GLU A 456 -2.97 -7.32 -1.27
N PRO A 457 -2.21 -8.24 -0.67
CA PRO A 457 -1.50 -7.98 0.57
C PRO A 457 -0.11 -7.41 0.29
N PHE A 458 0.06 -6.11 0.43
CA PHE A 458 1.36 -5.44 0.37
C PHE A 458 1.81 -4.99 1.76
N ILE A 459 3.11 -5.10 2.02
CA ILE A 459 3.77 -4.53 3.18
C ILE A 459 4.89 -3.63 2.68
N TYR A 460 4.67 -2.34 2.79
CA TYR A 460 5.67 -1.31 2.56
C TYR A 460 6.29 -0.95 3.90
N THR A 461 7.58 -1.24 4.03
CA THR A 461 8.36 -0.94 5.23
C THR A 461 9.29 0.21 4.95
N HIS A 462 9.22 1.25 5.77
CA HIS A 462 10.11 2.41 5.68
C HIS A 462 10.94 2.49 6.95
N VAL A 463 12.26 2.52 6.78
CA VAL A 463 13.24 2.54 7.88
C VAL A 463 14.08 3.80 7.79
N ALA A 464 14.03 4.65 8.80
CA ALA A 464 14.95 5.79 8.88
C ALA A 464 16.35 5.33 9.30
N LEU A 465 17.29 5.41 8.38
CA LEU A 465 18.71 5.13 8.59
C LEU A 465 19.43 6.38 9.07
N ARG A 466 20.45 6.23 9.91
CA ARG A 466 21.30 7.35 10.34
C ARG A 466 22.20 7.86 9.22
N ASN A 467 22.54 7.01 8.26
CA ASN A 467 23.31 7.30 7.05
C ASN A 467 23.15 6.14 6.08
N TRP A 468 23.56 6.33 4.82
CA TRP A 468 23.51 5.27 3.81
C TRP A 468 24.91 4.87 3.27
N LYS A 469 25.97 5.16 4.04
CA LYS A 469 27.37 4.77 3.72
C LYS A 469 27.55 3.30 3.32
N PRO A 470 26.86 2.32 3.96
CA PRO A 470 26.98 0.92 3.52
C PRO A 470 26.55 0.70 2.08
N PHE A 471 25.46 1.34 1.64
CA PHE A 471 24.97 1.27 0.27
C PHE A 471 25.96 1.90 -0.73
N ALA A 472 26.46 3.08 -0.44
CA ALA A 472 27.50 3.74 -1.24
C ALA A 472 28.78 2.90 -1.32
N LYS A 473 29.24 2.31 -0.21
CA LYS A 473 30.41 1.43 -0.18
C LYS A 473 30.21 0.16 -1.01
N LEU A 474 29.00 -0.41 -1.00
CA LEU A 474 28.65 -1.58 -1.81
C LEU A 474 28.43 -1.25 -3.29
N GLY A 475 28.29 0.04 -3.62
CA GLY A 475 27.99 0.48 -4.99
C GLY A 475 26.55 0.19 -5.42
N THR A 476 25.60 0.12 -4.48
CA THR A 476 24.21 -0.21 -4.79
C THR A 476 23.22 0.74 -4.11
N GLN A 477 22.14 1.06 -4.78
CA GLN A 477 21.00 1.79 -4.20
C GLN A 477 19.78 0.88 -4.01
N GLN A 478 19.78 -0.30 -4.65
CA GLN A 478 18.65 -1.24 -4.68
C GLN A 478 19.13 -2.68 -4.63
N ILE A 479 18.48 -3.48 -3.82
CA ILE A 479 18.78 -4.91 -3.63
C ILE A 479 17.50 -5.72 -3.89
N VAL A 480 17.56 -6.54 -4.91
CA VAL A 480 16.54 -7.56 -5.23
C VAL A 480 16.88 -8.83 -4.47
N ALA A 481 15.93 -9.45 -3.80
CA ALA A 481 16.14 -10.67 -3.03
C ALA A 481 15.08 -11.73 -3.36
N PRO A 482 15.28 -12.54 -4.43
CA PRO A 482 14.29 -13.50 -4.90
C PRO A 482 13.85 -14.55 -3.87
N GLY A 483 14.74 -14.93 -2.94
CA GLY A 483 14.45 -15.84 -1.83
C GLY A 483 14.13 -15.13 -0.52
N GLY A 484 14.54 -13.86 -0.37
CA GLY A 484 14.52 -13.13 0.90
C GLY A 484 13.13 -12.86 1.48
N TYR A 485 13.06 -12.57 2.77
CA TYR A 485 11.81 -12.16 3.44
C TYR A 485 11.21 -10.92 2.80
N HIS A 486 12.01 -9.88 2.59
CA HIS A 486 11.67 -8.76 1.71
C HIS A 486 12.20 -9.06 0.31
N SER A 487 11.37 -8.93 -0.71
CA SER A 487 11.76 -9.20 -2.10
C SER A 487 12.57 -8.07 -2.71
N LEU A 488 12.44 -6.87 -2.17
CA LEU A 488 13.11 -5.65 -2.62
C LEU A 488 13.46 -4.79 -1.42
N SER A 489 14.64 -4.16 -1.47
CA SER A 489 15.05 -3.07 -0.58
C SER A 489 15.72 -1.99 -1.42
N LYS A 490 15.32 -0.73 -1.26
CA LYS A 490 15.92 0.39 -2.02
C LYS A 490 15.99 1.66 -1.17
N LEU A 491 16.99 2.49 -1.45
CA LEU A 491 17.02 3.86 -0.93
C LEU A 491 15.83 4.64 -1.49
N ASP A 492 15.30 5.57 -0.70
CA ASP A 492 14.10 6.31 -1.08
C ASP A 492 14.32 7.19 -2.31
N PHE A 493 13.25 7.62 -2.93
CA PHE A 493 13.23 8.34 -4.19
C PHE A 493 13.70 9.79 -4.01
N PRO A 494 14.67 10.27 -4.81
CA PRO A 494 15.33 11.54 -4.57
C PRO A 494 14.52 12.75 -5.08
N VAL A 495 13.50 13.13 -4.33
CA VAL A 495 12.66 14.30 -4.64
C VAL A 495 12.85 15.39 -3.60
N SER A 496 13.28 16.57 -4.04
CA SER A 496 13.34 17.80 -3.25
C SER A 496 12.24 18.75 -3.74
N MET A 497 11.39 19.25 -2.83
CA MET A 497 10.29 20.13 -3.22
C MET A 497 10.01 21.19 -2.16
N GLY A 498 9.89 22.43 -2.57
CA GLY A 498 9.66 23.57 -1.70
C GLY A 498 10.78 23.73 -0.68
N LYS A 499 10.47 23.58 0.61
CA LYS A 499 11.45 23.65 1.71
C LYS A 499 11.98 22.27 2.13
N TYR A 500 11.55 21.22 1.51
CA TYR A 500 12.07 19.88 1.74
C TYR A 500 13.25 19.61 0.84
N GLU A 501 14.38 19.31 1.44
CA GLU A 501 15.60 18.90 0.74
C GLU A 501 15.84 17.41 0.99
N PHE A 502 15.93 16.63 -0.09
CA PHE A 502 16.26 15.22 -0.02
C PHE A 502 17.74 15.04 0.39
N PRO A 503 18.11 13.99 1.13
CA PRO A 503 19.52 13.72 1.46
C PRO A 503 20.35 13.39 0.24
N HIS A 504 21.50 14.05 0.07
CA HIS A 504 22.40 13.85 -1.08
C HIS A 504 23.71 13.15 -0.73
N GLN A 505 24.14 13.23 0.54
CA GLN A 505 25.44 12.69 0.97
C GLN A 505 25.28 11.39 1.74
N PRO A 506 26.20 10.40 1.55
CA PRO A 506 26.16 9.13 2.28
C PRO A 506 26.18 9.25 3.80
N GLU A 507 26.68 10.36 4.34
CA GLU A 507 26.70 10.70 5.76
C GLU A 507 25.35 11.11 6.32
N GLU A 508 24.44 11.55 5.46
CA GLU A 508 23.12 12.05 5.87
C GLU A 508 22.16 10.91 6.18
N PRO A 509 21.18 11.15 7.06
CA PRO A 509 20.08 10.20 7.25
C PRO A 509 19.29 9.96 5.96
N MET A 510 18.80 8.74 5.78
CA MET A 510 18.07 8.29 4.60
C MET A 510 16.89 7.41 4.99
N VAL A 511 15.85 7.37 4.18
CA VAL A 511 14.82 6.34 4.31
C VAL A 511 15.18 5.14 3.42
N LEU A 512 15.09 3.95 3.98
CA LEU A 512 15.15 2.68 3.26
C LEU A 512 13.73 2.15 3.09
N PHE A 513 13.33 1.93 1.86
CA PHE A 513 12.11 1.22 1.51
C PHE A 513 12.37 -0.28 1.40
N MET A 514 11.46 -1.11 1.91
CA MET A 514 11.51 -2.55 1.78
C MET A 514 10.13 -3.10 1.45
N LEU A 515 10.05 -4.02 0.49
CA LEU A 515 8.81 -4.62 0.02
C LEU A 515 8.67 -6.08 0.47
N ARG A 516 7.51 -6.43 1.00
CA ARG A 516 7.08 -7.84 1.17
C ARG A 516 5.66 -8.03 0.66
N CYS A 517 5.43 -9.11 -0.06
CA CYS A 517 4.10 -9.57 -0.47
C CYS A 517 3.87 -10.97 0.11
N PRO A 518 3.09 -11.11 1.20
CA PRO A 518 2.73 -12.43 1.70
C PRO A 518 1.84 -13.14 0.67
N CYS A 519 2.30 -14.27 0.16
CA CYS A 519 1.55 -15.12 -0.77
C CYS A 519 1.89 -16.59 -0.53
N LYS A 520 1.10 -17.50 -1.09
CA LYS A 520 1.32 -18.95 -0.98
C LYS A 520 1.42 -19.56 -2.37
N PRO A 521 2.64 -19.70 -2.92
CA PRO A 521 2.86 -20.32 -4.22
C PRO A 521 2.15 -21.68 -4.35
N GLY A 522 1.63 -21.98 -5.54
CA GLY A 522 0.86 -23.20 -5.82
C GLY A 522 -0.65 -23.09 -5.60
N LEU A 523 -1.14 -22.01 -4.98
CA LEU A 523 -2.58 -21.72 -4.93
C LEU A 523 -3.00 -20.83 -6.11
N PRO A 524 -4.29 -20.87 -6.54
CA PRO A 524 -4.83 -19.89 -7.48
C PRO A 524 -4.67 -18.46 -6.96
N ARG A 525 -4.44 -17.48 -7.86
CA ARG A 525 -4.12 -16.07 -7.52
C ARG A 525 -4.97 -15.49 -6.39
N LYS A 526 -6.30 -15.56 -6.47
CA LYS A 526 -7.19 -15.03 -5.42
C LYS A 526 -7.07 -15.76 -4.08
N ALA A 527 -6.77 -17.05 -4.12
CA ALA A 527 -6.54 -17.83 -2.90
C ALA A 527 -5.20 -17.43 -2.25
N GLN A 528 -4.18 -17.10 -3.04
CA GLN A 528 -2.91 -16.54 -2.54
C GLN A 528 -3.15 -15.21 -1.83
N TYR A 529 -3.91 -14.28 -2.43
CA TYR A 529 -4.25 -13.00 -1.80
C TYR A 529 -4.98 -13.19 -0.47
N ARG A 530 -5.98 -14.08 -0.41
CA ARG A 530 -6.69 -14.37 0.84
C ARG A 530 -5.75 -14.93 1.90
N ALA A 531 -4.91 -15.89 1.53
CA ALA A 531 -3.94 -16.49 2.44
C ALA A 531 -2.93 -15.46 2.94
N GLY A 532 -2.39 -14.61 2.05
CA GLY A 532 -1.46 -13.55 2.40
C GLY A 532 -2.08 -12.49 3.31
N ARG A 533 -3.33 -12.13 3.10
CA ARG A 533 -4.05 -11.20 4.00
C ARG A 533 -4.23 -11.80 5.41
N TRP A 534 -4.55 -13.09 5.51
CA TRP A 534 -4.62 -13.78 6.81
C TRP A 534 -3.26 -13.85 7.49
N GLU A 535 -2.18 -14.15 6.74
CA GLU A 535 -0.81 -14.12 7.26
C GLU A 535 -0.46 -12.73 7.79
N LEU A 536 -0.72 -11.68 7.01
CA LEU A 536 -0.46 -10.30 7.42
C LEU A 536 -1.17 -9.94 8.72
N MET A 537 -2.45 -10.31 8.85
CA MET A 537 -3.24 -10.06 10.07
C MET A 537 -2.75 -10.85 11.29
N ALA A 538 -2.24 -12.05 11.07
CA ALA A 538 -1.73 -12.91 12.14
C ALA A 538 -0.29 -12.58 12.55
N THR A 539 0.44 -11.78 11.77
CA THR A 539 1.85 -11.48 12.02
C THR A 539 1.99 -10.28 12.96
N PRO A 540 2.57 -10.43 14.15
CA PRO A 540 2.79 -9.32 15.08
C PRO A 540 3.91 -8.39 14.57
N PHE A 541 3.87 -7.12 14.94
CA PHE A 541 4.88 -6.13 14.55
C PHE A 541 6.31 -6.56 14.92
N ALA A 542 6.50 -7.21 16.06
CA ALA A 542 7.82 -7.72 16.49
C ALA A 542 8.47 -8.68 15.47
N THR A 543 7.66 -9.44 14.70
CA THR A 543 8.17 -10.29 13.62
C THR A 543 8.67 -9.45 12.45
N PHE A 544 7.93 -8.42 12.04
CA PHE A 544 8.40 -7.50 11.01
C PHE A 544 9.66 -6.78 11.45
N GLU A 545 9.68 -6.25 12.68
CA GLU A 545 10.83 -5.53 13.22
C GLU A 545 12.11 -6.39 13.25
N ARG A 546 11.99 -7.66 13.60
CA ARG A 546 13.12 -8.60 13.54
C ARG A 546 13.67 -8.75 12.13
N ASN A 547 12.80 -9.02 11.15
CA ASN A 547 13.22 -9.18 9.76
C ASN A 547 13.74 -7.90 9.11
N ILE A 548 13.40 -6.73 9.65
CA ILE A 548 13.98 -5.45 9.23
C ILE A 548 15.41 -5.31 9.77
N ARG A 549 15.68 -5.80 10.99
CA ARG A 549 16.99 -5.70 11.64
C ARG A 549 17.99 -6.74 11.12
N ASP A 550 17.50 -7.89 10.72
CA ASP A 550 18.28 -8.99 10.14
C ASP A 550 18.68 -8.71 8.70
#